data_4f55ef7520a3656a4ee99411cf15aef6
#
_entry.id   4f55ef7520a3656a4ee99411cf15aef6
#
_cell.length_a   1.000
_cell.length_b   1.000
_cell.length_c   1.000
_cell.angle_alpha   90.00
_cell.angle_beta   90.00
_cell.angle_gamma   90.00
#
_symmetry.space_group_name_H-M   'P 1'
#
loop_
_entity.id
_entity.type
_entity.pdbx_description
1 polymer ?
#
loop_
_entity_poly.entity_id
_entity_poly.type
_entity_poly.pdbx_seq_one_letter_code
_entity_poly.pdbx_strand_id
1 'polypeptide(L)'
;KRRIYGVEGAVDYFIPDSDWSVGGNFNVLKSQVQTDGRWQKWDVTLASPSKATAWVGWAPDPWSLRVQSQQVFDLSDAAGNKLEGYNTVDFIGSYALPVGKLTFSIENLLNEDYVTIWGQRAPLLYSPTYGSSSLYEYKGRGRTFGLNYALTF
;
A
#
# COMPACT_ATOMS: atom_id res chain seq x y z
N LYS A 1 11.11 -3.21 -27.20
CA LYS A 1 9.70 -2.88 -26.93
C LYS A 1 9.40 -3.13 -25.46
N ARG A 2 8.41 -2.43 -24.88
CA ARG A 2 7.96 -2.57 -23.50
C ARG A 2 6.47 -2.79 -23.48
N ARG A 3 5.98 -3.55 -22.50
CA ARG A 3 4.54 -3.72 -22.25
C ARG A 3 4.25 -3.88 -20.77
N ILE A 4 3.14 -3.29 -20.35
CA ILE A 4 2.56 -3.47 -19.03
C ILE A 4 1.12 -3.90 -19.24
N TYR A 5 0.69 -4.94 -18.55
CA TYR A 5 -0.69 -5.39 -18.56
C TYR A 5 -1.04 -6.00 -17.21
N GLY A 6 -2.31 -6.05 -16.91
CA GLY A 6 -2.76 -6.57 -15.63
C GLY A 6 -4.27 -6.62 -15.53
N VAL A 7 -4.71 -6.98 -14.35
CA VAL A 7 -6.11 -7.01 -13.95
C VAL A 7 -6.25 -6.28 -12.64
N GLU A 8 -7.28 -5.47 -12.52
CA GLU A 8 -7.69 -4.82 -11.29
C GLU A 8 -9.14 -5.14 -10.97
N GLY A 9 -9.47 -5.14 -9.70
CA GLY A 9 -10.82 -5.36 -9.22
C GLY A 9 -11.01 -4.75 -7.84
N ALA A 10 -12.28 -4.42 -7.54
CA ALA A 10 -12.68 -3.94 -6.24
C ALA A 10 -14.06 -4.51 -5.89
N VAL A 11 -14.28 -4.75 -4.61
CA VAL A 11 -15.56 -5.17 -4.06
C VAL A 11 -15.79 -4.50 -2.71
N ASP A 12 -16.99 -3.99 -2.51
CA ASP A 12 -17.49 -3.50 -1.24
C ASP A 12 -18.83 -4.20 -0.96
N TYR A 13 -18.97 -4.80 0.21
CA TYR A 13 -20.16 -5.50 0.63
C TYR A 13 -20.64 -4.99 1.98
N PHE A 14 -21.85 -4.49 2.00
CA PHE A 14 -22.55 -4.04 3.21
C PHE A 14 -23.44 -5.17 3.70
N ILE A 15 -23.19 -5.66 4.91
CA ILE A 15 -23.94 -6.78 5.48
C ILE A 15 -25.36 -6.32 5.82
N PRO A 16 -26.39 -6.91 5.19
CA PRO A 16 -27.78 -6.50 5.44
C PRO A 16 -28.15 -6.56 6.93
N ASP A 17 -28.99 -5.63 7.36
CA ASP A 17 -29.50 -5.53 8.75
C ASP A 17 -28.38 -5.45 9.80
N SER A 18 -27.23 -4.88 9.45
CA SER A 18 -26.11 -4.73 10.36
C SER A 18 -25.31 -3.46 10.05
N ASP A 19 -24.47 -3.02 10.98
CA ASP A 19 -23.55 -1.91 10.80
C ASP A 19 -22.19 -2.35 10.20
N TRP A 20 -22.08 -3.60 9.81
CA TRP A 20 -20.83 -4.16 9.30
C TRP A 20 -20.73 -4.07 7.78
N SER A 21 -19.50 -3.87 7.35
CA SER A 21 -19.14 -3.90 5.93
C SER A 21 -17.74 -4.52 5.76
N VAL A 22 -17.53 -5.12 4.61
CA VAL A 22 -16.23 -5.68 4.22
C VAL A 22 -15.94 -5.32 2.77
N GLY A 23 -14.70 -5.22 2.43
CA GLY A 23 -14.33 -4.96 1.05
C GLY A 23 -12.85 -5.10 0.79
N GLY A 24 -12.49 -4.83 -0.43
CA GLY A 24 -11.10 -4.86 -0.85
C GLY A 24 -10.93 -4.50 -2.30
N ASN A 25 -9.69 -4.27 -2.66
CA ASN A 25 -9.29 -4.07 -4.04
C ASN A 25 -7.94 -4.74 -4.29
N PHE A 26 -7.67 -5.01 -5.54
CA PHE A 26 -6.38 -5.53 -5.96
C PHE A 26 -6.03 -5.01 -7.35
N ASN A 27 -4.74 -4.93 -7.61
CA ASN A 27 -4.18 -4.84 -8.93
C ASN A 27 -3.06 -5.88 -9.09
N VAL A 28 -3.14 -6.68 -10.12
CA VAL A 28 -2.09 -7.63 -10.50
C VAL A 28 -1.46 -7.13 -11.79
N LEU A 29 -0.20 -6.76 -11.74
CA LEU A 29 0.53 -6.13 -12.84
C LEU A 29 1.66 -7.03 -13.32
N LYS A 30 1.87 -7.05 -14.64
CA LYS A 30 3.00 -7.71 -15.27
C LYS A 30 3.70 -6.75 -16.22
N SER A 31 4.95 -6.44 -15.92
CA SER A 31 5.79 -5.53 -16.71
C SER A 31 6.87 -6.33 -17.42
N GLN A 32 6.99 -6.16 -18.73
CA GLN A 32 7.94 -6.89 -19.55
C GLN A 32 8.66 -5.97 -20.55
N VAL A 33 9.90 -6.33 -20.86
CA VAL A 33 10.70 -5.72 -21.90
C VAL A 33 11.12 -6.78 -22.93
N GLN A 34 11.16 -6.42 -24.19
CA GLN A 34 11.67 -7.29 -25.24
C GLN A 34 13.14 -6.99 -25.50
N THR A 35 14.00 -7.98 -25.29
CA THR A 35 15.42 -7.95 -25.55
C THR A 35 15.76 -9.15 -26.44
N ASP A 36 16.46 -8.92 -27.54
CA ASP A 36 16.83 -9.95 -28.52
C ASP A 36 15.66 -10.84 -28.98
N GLY A 37 14.51 -10.22 -29.24
CA GLY A 37 13.29 -10.88 -29.67
C GLY A 37 12.51 -11.63 -28.58
N ARG A 38 13.02 -11.73 -27.36
CA ARG A 38 12.38 -12.46 -26.25
C ARG A 38 11.80 -11.49 -25.22
N TRP A 39 10.61 -11.83 -24.70
CA TRP A 39 9.98 -11.11 -23.60
C TRP A 39 10.50 -11.62 -22.26
N GLN A 40 10.99 -10.71 -21.42
CA GLN A 40 11.47 -11.01 -20.07
C GLN A 40 10.93 -9.98 -19.07
N LYS A 41 11.03 -10.30 -17.77
CA LYS A 41 10.64 -9.38 -16.70
C LYS A 41 11.39 -8.06 -16.83
N TRP A 42 10.66 -6.96 -16.72
CA TRP A 42 11.25 -5.63 -16.77
C TRP A 42 11.98 -5.30 -15.49
N ASP A 43 12.97 -4.41 -15.57
CA ASP A 43 13.78 -3.93 -14.46
C ASP A 43 12.89 -3.46 -13.28
N VAL A 44 13.24 -3.92 -12.07
CA VAL A 44 12.49 -3.61 -10.83
C VAL A 44 12.51 -2.11 -10.49
N THR A 45 13.48 -1.34 -11.00
CA THR A 45 13.53 0.10 -10.78
C THR A 45 12.44 0.85 -11.55
N LEU A 46 11.87 0.24 -12.59
CA LEU A 46 10.88 0.83 -13.49
C LEU A 46 9.52 0.14 -13.44
N ALA A 47 9.49 -1.17 -13.13
CA ALA A 47 8.26 -1.95 -13.04
C ALA A 47 7.49 -1.63 -11.74
N SER A 48 6.17 -1.74 -11.75
CA SER A 48 5.35 -1.55 -10.55
C SER A 48 4.97 -2.88 -9.91
N PRO A 49 5.06 -3.02 -8.57
CA PRO A 49 4.56 -4.20 -7.87
C PRO A 49 3.04 -4.28 -7.91
N SER A 50 2.53 -5.49 -7.85
CA SER A 50 1.11 -5.74 -7.58
C SER A 50 0.77 -5.35 -6.15
N LYS A 51 -0.50 -4.98 -5.90
CA LYS A 51 -0.98 -4.56 -4.59
C LYS A 51 -2.37 -5.11 -4.32
N ALA A 52 -2.69 -5.29 -3.06
CA ALA A 52 -4.05 -5.60 -2.61
C ALA A 52 -4.35 -4.86 -1.30
N THR A 53 -5.61 -4.49 -1.11
CA THR A 53 -6.13 -3.94 0.14
C THR A 53 -7.37 -4.74 0.53
N ALA A 54 -7.48 -5.10 1.79
CA ALA A 54 -8.71 -5.68 2.36
C ALA A 54 -9.09 -4.90 3.61
N TRP A 55 -10.38 -4.77 3.87
CA TRP A 55 -10.85 -4.01 5.02
C TRP A 55 -12.15 -4.56 5.61
N VAL A 56 -12.32 -4.27 6.89
CA VAL A 56 -13.56 -4.49 7.66
C VAL A 56 -13.97 -3.15 8.26
N GLY A 57 -15.22 -2.79 8.12
CA GLY A 57 -15.82 -1.59 8.68
C GLY A 57 -16.99 -1.92 9.62
N TRP A 58 -17.19 -1.09 10.64
CA TRP A 58 -18.32 -1.11 11.55
C TRP A 58 -18.76 0.32 11.82
N ALA A 59 -20.00 0.65 11.50
CA ALA A 59 -20.47 2.03 11.45
C ALA A 59 -21.85 2.23 12.11
N PRO A 60 -22.02 1.89 13.41
CA PRO A 60 -23.22 2.29 14.15
C PRO A 60 -23.18 3.80 14.43
N ASP A 61 -24.27 4.51 14.18
CA ASP A 61 -24.35 5.93 14.52
C ASP A 61 -24.10 6.16 16.02
N PRO A 62 -23.26 7.13 16.42
CA PRO A 62 -22.52 8.13 15.62
C PRO A 62 -21.08 7.70 15.22
N TRP A 63 -20.73 6.45 15.34
CA TRP A 63 -19.39 5.92 15.08
C TRP A 63 -19.22 5.43 13.64
N SER A 64 -17.99 5.50 13.14
CA SER A 64 -17.55 4.79 11.95
C SER A 64 -16.12 4.33 12.17
N LEU A 65 -15.91 3.03 12.17
CA LEU A 65 -14.61 2.39 12.43
C LEU A 65 -14.22 1.51 11.26
N ARG A 66 -12.93 1.48 10.92
CA ARG A 66 -12.40 0.65 9.85
C ARG A 66 -11.01 0.15 10.20
N VAL A 67 -10.77 -1.11 9.98
CA VAL A 67 -9.44 -1.72 9.94
C VAL A 67 -9.16 -2.14 8.52
N GLN A 68 -8.00 -1.78 7.99
CA GLN A 68 -7.59 -2.17 6.64
C GLN A 68 -6.17 -2.71 6.63
N SER A 69 -5.95 -3.74 5.82
CA SER A 69 -4.63 -4.31 5.54
C SER A 69 -4.24 -3.96 4.11
N GLN A 70 -3.04 -3.47 3.91
CA GLN A 70 -2.47 -3.15 2.60
C GLN A 70 -1.27 -4.03 2.34
N GLN A 71 -1.34 -4.84 1.29
CA GLN A 71 -0.27 -5.73 0.84
C GLN A 71 0.38 -5.17 -0.42
N VAL A 72 1.70 -4.99 -0.38
CA VAL A 72 2.54 -4.80 -1.56
C VAL A 72 3.26 -6.12 -1.80
N PHE A 73 3.18 -6.66 -3.02
CA PHE A 73 3.79 -7.95 -3.34
C PHE A 73 5.23 -7.79 -3.82
N ASP A 74 5.99 -8.87 -3.68
CA ASP A 74 7.36 -8.95 -4.20
C ASP A 74 7.41 -8.63 -5.70
N LEU A 75 8.49 -8.02 -6.11
CA LEU A 75 8.80 -7.76 -7.51
C LEU A 75 10.22 -8.25 -7.82
N SER A 76 10.38 -8.94 -8.96
CA SER A 76 11.70 -9.38 -9.42
C SER A 76 11.87 -9.14 -10.91
N ASP A 77 13.11 -8.94 -11.35
CA ASP A 77 13.47 -8.76 -12.76
C ASP A 77 14.25 -9.94 -13.35
N ALA A 78 14.62 -9.83 -14.62
CA ALA A 78 15.39 -10.83 -15.32
C ALA A 78 16.89 -10.81 -14.94
N ALA A 79 17.39 -9.74 -14.34
CA ALA A 79 18.75 -9.62 -13.86
C ALA A 79 18.96 -10.24 -12.46
N GLY A 80 17.89 -10.72 -11.84
CA GLY A 80 17.92 -11.34 -10.51
C GLY A 80 17.72 -10.36 -9.34
N ASN A 81 17.47 -9.08 -9.61
CA ASN A 81 17.10 -8.13 -8.56
C ASN A 81 15.72 -8.46 -8.02
N LYS A 82 15.54 -8.28 -6.71
CA LYS A 82 14.28 -8.48 -6.02
C LYS A 82 13.98 -7.27 -5.14
N LEU A 83 12.73 -6.79 -5.20
CA LEU A 83 12.15 -5.89 -4.20
C LEU A 83 11.20 -6.70 -3.34
N GLU A 84 11.37 -6.62 -2.03
CA GLU A 84 10.54 -7.32 -1.06
C GLU A 84 9.22 -6.58 -0.85
N GLY A 85 8.13 -7.33 -0.88
CA GLY A 85 6.82 -6.85 -0.51
C GLY A 85 6.73 -6.61 0.99
N TYR A 86 5.67 -5.93 1.40
CA TYR A 86 5.37 -5.69 2.80
C TYR A 86 3.87 -5.56 3.02
N ASN A 87 3.45 -5.71 4.26
CA ASN A 87 2.06 -5.54 4.68
C ASN A 87 1.99 -4.50 5.79
N THR A 88 1.04 -3.59 5.69
CA THR A 88 0.70 -2.66 6.77
C THR A 88 -0.77 -2.78 7.13
N VAL A 89 -1.09 -2.59 8.39
CA VAL A 89 -2.46 -2.56 8.89
C VAL A 89 -2.72 -1.18 9.47
N ASP A 90 -3.82 -0.55 9.06
CA ASP A 90 -4.23 0.75 9.55
C ASP A 90 -5.58 0.66 10.26
N PHE A 91 -5.78 1.50 11.25
CA PHE A 91 -7.06 1.71 11.93
C PHE A 91 -7.52 3.15 11.71
N ILE A 92 -8.75 3.32 11.29
CA ILE A 92 -9.37 4.62 11.05
C ILE A 92 -10.70 4.64 11.77
N GLY A 93 -10.94 5.68 12.54
CA GLY A 93 -12.20 5.87 13.25
C GLY A 93 -12.70 7.29 13.14
N SER A 94 -14.01 7.46 13.19
CA SER A 94 -14.61 8.78 13.29
C SER A 94 -15.84 8.76 14.20
N TYR A 95 -16.12 9.92 14.77
CA TYR A 95 -17.27 10.17 15.62
C TYR A 95 -17.99 11.44 15.16
N ALA A 96 -19.27 11.32 14.85
CA ALA A 96 -20.11 12.45 14.49
C ALA A 96 -20.54 13.19 15.76
N LEU A 97 -20.17 14.46 15.83
CA LEU A 97 -20.57 15.37 16.90
C LEU A 97 -21.78 16.22 16.43
N PRO A 98 -22.54 16.82 17.35
CA PRO A 98 -23.61 17.75 16.97
C PRO A 98 -23.11 18.89 16.05
N VAL A 99 -21.84 19.27 16.21
CA VAL A 99 -21.17 20.25 15.36
C VAL A 99 -19.84 19.68 14.89
N GLY A 100 -19.84 19.15 13.68
CA GLY A 100 -18.62 18.65 13.04
C GLY A 100 -18.35 17.15 13.26
N LYS A 101 -17.15 16.71 12.90
CA LYS A 101 -16.71 15.32 12.90
C LYS A 101 -15.29 15.21 13.43
N LEU A 102 -15.10 14.35 14.42
CA LEU A 102 -13.78 13.96 14.90
C LEU A 102 -13.32 12.71 14.14
N THR A 103 -12.11 12.72 13.60
CA THR A 103 -11.50 11.57 12.95
C THR A 103 -10.18 11.27 13.61
N PHE A 104 -9.92 10.00 13.90
CA PHE A 104 -8.66 9.52 14.44
C PHE A 104 -8.14 8.34 13.61
N SER A 105 -6.83 8.22 13.50
CA SER A 105 -6.18 7.16 12.74
C SER A 105 -4.95 6.63 13.46
N ILE A 106 -4.67 5.36 13.22
CA ILE A 106 -3.41 4.73 13.58
C ILE A 106 -2.90 4.05 12.31
N GLU A 107 -1.89 4.67 11.69
CA GLU A 107 -1.20 4.09 10.55
C GLU A 107 -0.15 3.09 11.05
N ASN A 108 0.03 2.00 10.31
CA ASN A 108 0.94 0.91 10.67
C ASN A 108 0.68 0.41 12.11
N LEU A 109 -0.55 0.01 12.39
CA LEU A 109 -1.03 -0.42 13.71
C LEU A 109 -0.14 -1.49 14.35
N LEU A 110 0.39 -2.42 13.57
CA LEU A 110 1.25 -3.52 14.03
C LEU A 110 2.71 -3.10 14.20
N ASN A 111 3.05 -1.86 13.84
CA ASN A 111 4.41 -1.31 13.87
C ASN A 111 5.41 -2.16 13.06
N GLU A 112 4.99 -2.60 11.87
CA GLU A 112 5.84 -3.34 10.94
C GLU A 112 7.06 -2.49 10.55
N ASP A 113 8.24 -3.09 10.61
CA ASP A 113 9.48 -2.46 10.14
C ASP A 113 9.76 -2.91 8.70
N TYR A 114 9.61 -2.01 7.75
CA TYR A 114 9.76 -2.31 6.33
C TYR A 114 10.52 -1.22 5.59
N VAL A 115 11.17 -1.62 4.49
CA VAL A 115 11.76 -0.66 3.55
C VAL A 115 10.76 -0.43 2.41
N THR A 116 10.47 0.82 2.14
CA THR A 116 9.52 1.18 1.05
C THR A 116 10.04 0.68 -0.30
N ILE A 117 9.16 0.49 -1.27
CA ILE A 117 9.58 0.13 -2.65
C ILE A 117 10.59 1.14 -3.20
N TRP A 118 10.42 2.42 -2.93
CA TRP A 118 11.40 3.43 -3.31
C TRP A 118 12.72 3.26 -2.56
N GLY A 119 12.69 3.02 -1.27
CA GLY A 119 13.89 2.77 -0.47
C GLY A 119 14.70 1.58 -0.97
N GLN A 120 14.03 0.53 -1.45
CA GLN A 120 14.70 -0.63 -2.05
C GLN A 120 15.26 -0.35 -3.47
N ARG A 121 14.62 0.55 -4.23
CA ARG A 121 15.10 0.98 -5.56
C ARG A 121 16.29 1.91 -5.50
N ALA A 122 16.31 2.81 -4.52
CA ALA A 122 17.31 3.85 -4.44
C ALA A 122 18.75 3.30 -4.38
N PRO A 123 19.07 2.25 -3.62
CA PRO A 123 20.40 1.61 -3.69
C PRO A 123 20.75 1.09 -5.08
N LEU A 124 19.82 0.49 -5.80
CA LEU A 124 20.03 -0.03 -7.15
C LEU A 124 20.33 1.07 -8.17
N LEU A 125 19.77 2.27 -7.95
CA LEU A 125 19.92 3.41 -8.85
C LEU A 125 21.17 4.24 -8.55
N TYR A 126 21.55 4.38 -7.27
CA TYR A 126 22.52 5.38 -6.83
C TYR A 126 23.80 4.79 -6.23
N SER A 127 23.77 3.55 -5.73
CA SER A 127 24.96 2.91 -5.17
C SER A 127 25.71 2.10 -6.25
N PRO A 128 27.05 2.03 -6.23
CA PRO A 128 27.95 2.76 -5.32
C PRO A 128 28.33 4.16 -5.79
N THR A 129 27.83 4.62 -6.96
CA THR A 129 28.26 5.85 -7.63
C THR A 129 28.16 7.10 -6.75
N TYR A 130 27.10 7.19 -5.93
CA TYR A 130 26.84 8.34 -5.08
C TYR A 130 26.88 8.00 -3.57
N GLY A 131 27.44 6.84 -3.21
CA GLY A 131 27.63 6.39 -1.83
C GLY A 131 27.23 4.94 -1.59
N SER A 132 27.35 4.49 -0.35
CA SER A 132 27.01 3.11 0.02
C SER A 132 25.50 2.87 -0.02
N SER A 133 25.08 1.62 -0.21
CA SER A 133 23.65 1.24 -0.26
C SER A 133 22.90 1.61 1.02
N SER A 134 23.55 1.56 2.17
CA SER A 134 22.95 1.89 3.46
C SER A 134 22.45 3.35 3.58
N LEU A 135 22.92 4.26 2.73
CA LEU A 135 22.46 5.64 2.70
C LEU A 135 21.08 5.80 2.05
N TYR A 136 20.60 4.77 1.36
CA TYR A 136 19.40 4.82 0.53
C TYR A 136 18.27 3.91 1.00
N GLU A 137 18.43 3.23 2.13
CA GLU A 137 17.39 2.38 2.71
C GLU A 137 16.31 3.23 3.39
N TYR A 138 15.40 3.80 2.60
CA TYR A 138 14.30 4.59 3.14
C TYR A 138 13.21 3.68 3.69
N LYS A 139 13.22 3.54 5.01
CA LYS A 139 12.19 2.81 5.75
C LYS A 139 10.82 3.48 5.63
N GLY A 140 9.79 2.68 5.71
CA GLY A 140 8.43 3.14 5.91
C GLY A 140 8.26 3.78 7.29
N ARG A 141 7.17 4.51 7.46
CA ARG A 141 6.83 5.07 8.77
C ARG A 141 6.47 3.94 9.73
N GLY A 142 6.99 4.02 10.95
CA GLY A 142 6.50 3.23 12.07
C GLY A 142 5.06 3.64 12.44
N ARG A 143 4.54 3.10 13.52
CA ARG A 143 3.19 3.43 14.00
C ARG A 143 3.04 4.94 14.19
N THR A 144 2.03 5.50 13.53
CA THR A 144 1.75 6.94 13.53
C THR A 144 0.30 7.19 13.93
N PHE A 145 0.08 8.18 14.79
CA PHE A 145 -1.25 8.55 15.27
C PHE A 145 -1.67 9.87 14.63
N GLY A 146 -2.90 9.91 14.14
CA GLY A 146 -3.51 11.10 13.57
C GLY A 146 -4.81 11.48 14.29
N LEU A 147 -5.05 12.77 14.47
CA LEU A 147 -6.30 13.32 14.98
C LEU A 147 -6.70 14.53 14.14
N ASN A 148 -7.92 14.55 13.67
CA ASN A 148 -8.48 15.65 12.89
C ASN A 148 -9.89 15.98 13.35
N TYR A 149 -10.21 17.27 13.44
CA TYR A 149 -11.56 17.75 13.70
C TYR A 149 -12.03 18.64 12.54
N ALA A 150 -13.14 18.28 11.90
CA ALA A 150 -13.75 19.03 10.82
C ALA A 150 -15.06 19.66 11.29
N LEU A 151 -15.16 20.98 11.18
CA LEU A 151 -16.38 21.77 11.41
C LEU A 151 -17.11 21.96 10.09
N THR A 152 -18.45 21.79 10.14
CA THR A 152 -19.35 22.21 9.05
C THR A 152 -20.29 23.25 9.60
N PHE A 153 -20.34 24.45 9.00
CA PHE A 153 -21.22 25.55 9.34
C PHE A 153 -22.09 25.96 8.16
#